data_17b363aeb9f3c7381a36d66091d32323
#
_entry.id   17b363aeb9f3c7381a36d66091d32323
#
_cell.length_a   1.000
_cell.length_b   1.000
_cell.length_c   1.000
_cell.angle_alpha   90.00
_cell.angle_beta   90.00
_cell.angle_gamma   90.00
#
_symmetry.space_group_name_H-M   'P 1'
#
loop_
_entity.id
_entity.type
_entity.pdbx_description
1 polymer ?
#
loop_
_entity_poly.entity_id
_entity_poly.type
_entity_poly.pdbx_seq_one_letter_code
_entity_poly.pdbx_strand_id
1 'polypeptide(L)'
;PLAVDSAESLITSMFFDPRRYDLAKVGRYKFNKKLLLKNRISGHVLAEDAVSPITGEVIAEAGTKVTREIADRIQNGAVPYVWIDRPEEERNVKVLSNMMVDLKEVVDIDPEEVGVTELVYYPVLANLLEETAGDIDELKAAIKRDIHDLIPKHITKEDIMASINYNMHLEYGLGNDDDIDHLGNRR
;
A
#
# COMPACT_ATOMS: atom_id res chain seq x y z
N PRO A 1 18.42 -24.54 -5.43
CA PRO A 1 17.46 -23.44 -5.35
C PRO A 1 17.87 -22.41 -4.33
N LEU A 2 17.58 -21.16 -4.61
CA LEU A 2 17.85 -20.08 -3.68
C LEU A 2 16.86 -20.15 -2.52
N ALA A 3 17.33 -19.92 -1.31
CA ALA A 3 16.45 -19.73 -0.18
C ALA A 3 15.63 -18.46 -0.40
N VAL A 4 14.44 -18.39 0.19
CA VAL A 4 13.55 -17.23 0.07
C VAL A 4 14.28 -15.94 0.47
N ASP A 5 15.02 -15.97 1.57
CA ASP A 5 15.78 -14.81 2.06
C ASP A 5 16.84 -14.36 1.06
N SER A 6 17.52 -15.30 0.41
CA SER A 6 18.52 -14.99 -0.61
C SER A 6 17.89 -14.38 -1.86
N ALA A 7 16.72 -14.91 -2.27
CA ALA A 7 15.99 -14.39 -3.42
C ALA A 7 15.47 -12.98 -3.13
N GLU A 8 14.92 -12.75 -1.95
CA GLU A 8 14.46 -11.43 -1.51
C GLU A 8 15.60 -10.43 -1.48
N SER A 9 16.74 -10.81 -0.91
CA SER A 9 17.94 -10.00 -0.86
C SER A 9 18.45 -9.64 -2.25
N LEU A 10 18.46 -10.61 -3.16
CA LEU A 10 18.91 -10.42 -4.53
C LEU A 10 17.98 -9.44 -5.27
N ILE A 11 16.67 -9.62 -5.17
CA ILE A 11 15.69 -8.73 -5.78
C ILE A 11 15.84 -7.32 -5.22
N THR A 12 15.96 -7.18 -3.91
CA THR A 12 16.14 -5.90 -3.24
C THR A 12 17.40 -5.21 -3.74
N SER A 13 18.51 -5.94 -3.82
CA SER A 13 19.78 -5.40 -4.30
C SER A 13 19.73 -4.97 -5.76
N MET A 14 19.06 -5.75 -6.61
CA MET A 14 19.00 -5.47 -8.04
C MET A 14 18.09 -4.30 -8.39
N PHE A 15 16.95 -4.16 -7.72
CA PHE A 15 15.90 -3.23 -8.15
C PHE A 15 15.54 -2.17 -7.11
N PHE A 16 15.81 -2.42 -5.84
CA PHE A 16 15.28 -1.60 -4.76
C PHE A 16 16.31 -1.13 -3.74
N ASP A 17 17.60 -1.22 -4.08
CA ASP A 17 18.64 -0.73 -3.19
C ASP A 17 18.49 0.79 -2.99
N PRO A 18 18.25 1.28 -1.76
CA PRO A 18 18.04 2.70 -1.49
C PRO A 18 19.22 3.58 -1.93
N ARG A 19 20.42 3.03 -1.97
CA ARG A 19 21.60 3.76 -2.41
C ARG A 19 21.61 4.00 -3.92
N ARG A 20 20.87 3.16 -4.67
CA ARG A 20 20.75 3.28 -6.13
C ARG A 20 19.43 3.92 -6.54
N TYR A 21 18.40 3.74 -5.76
CA TYR A 21 17.01 4.03 -6.11
C TYR A 21 16.34 4.88 -5.05
N ASP A 22 16.90 6.07 -4.82
CA ASP A 22 16.19 7.07 -4.06
C ASP A 22 14.99 7.50 -4.88
N LEU A 23 13.79 7.22 -4.36
CA LEU A 23 12.55 7.52 -5.06
C LEU A 23 12.27 9.00 -5.16
N ALA A 24 12.75 9.78 -4.22
CA ALA A 24 12.31 11.16 -4.05
C ALA A 24 10.76 11.23 -3.99
N LYS A 25 10.19 12.43 -3.97
CA LYS A 25 8.74 12.60 -3.87
C LYS A 25 8.02 12.09 -5.13
N VAL A 26 8.58 12.38 -6.30
CA VAL A 26 7.97 11.99 -7.58
C VAL A 26 7.97 10.48 -7.76
N GLY A 27 9.08 9.84 -7.41
CA GLY A 27 9.18 8.39 -7.49
C GLY A 27 8.23 7.67 -6.54
N ARG A 28 8.11 8.16 -5.31
CA ARG A 28 7.16 7.62 -4.34
C ARG A 28 5.73 7.76 -4.85
N TYR A 29 5.38 8.90 -5.43
CA TYR A 29 4.07 9.12 -6.01
C TYR A 29 3.78 8.13 -7.15
N LYS A 30 4.73 7.90 -8.04
CA LYS A 30 4.56 6.95 -9.15
C LYS A 30 4.36 5.52 -8.67
N PHE A 31 5.14 5.10 -7.67
CA PHE A 31 4.98 3.79 -7.06
C PHE A 31 3.59 3.64 -6.45
N ASN A 32 3.17 4.62 -5.68
CA ASN A 32 1.86 4.59 -5.05
C ASN A 32 0.76 4.53 -6.09
N LYS A 33 0.85 5.33 -7.14
CA LYS A 33 -0.15 5.33 -8.22
C LYS A 33 -0.38 3.93 -8.80
N LYS A 34 0.69 3.18 -8.99
CA LYS A 34 0.60 1.81 -9.55
C LYS A 34 0.18 0.78 -8.50
N LEU A 35 0.69 0.91 -7.29
CA LEU A 35 0.56 -0.12 -6.27
C LEU A 35 -0.61 0.07 -5.31
N LEU A 36 -1.23 1.25 -5.29
CA LEU A 36 -2.38 1.47 -4.42
C LEU A 36 -3.46 0.43 -4.69
N LEU A 37 -3.87 -0.24 -3.63
CA LEU A 37 -4.88 -1.27 -3.70
C LEU A 37 -6.15 -0.76 -4.37
N LYS A 38 -6.55 0.47 -4.05
CA LYS A 38 -7.75 1.09 -4.61
C LYS A 38 -7.73 1.20 -6.13
N ASN A 39 -6.55 1.42 -6.73
CA ASN A 39 -6.43 1.53 -8.19
C ASN A 39 -6.50 0.16 -8.88
N ARG A 40 -6.28 -0.89 -8.13
CA ARG A 40 -6.22 -2.26 -8.66
C ARG A 40 -7.52 -3.03 -8.46
N ILE A 41 -8.31 -2.69 -7.46
CA ILE A 41 -9.52 -3.45 -7.09
C ILE A 41 -10.82 -2.79 -7.52
N SER A 42 -10.82 -1.50 -7.87
CA SER A 42 -12.03 -0.80 -8.32
C SER A 42 -12.67 -1.52 -9.52
N GLY A 43 -13.98 -1.73 -9.45
CA GLY A 43 -14.73 -2.38 -10.52
C GLY A 43 -14.76 -3.91 -10.44
N HIS A 44 -13.99 -4.50 -9.55
CA HIS A 44 -13.98 -5.95 -9.33
C HIS A 44 -14.92 -6.35 -8.19
N VAL A 45 -15.19 -7.63 -8.07
CA VAL A 45 -16.05 -8.19 -7.02
C VAL A 45 -15.17 -8.87 -5.97
N LEU A 46 -15.45 -8.59 -4.71
CA LEU A 46 -14.73 -9.24 -3.60
C LEU A 46 -15.15 -10.70 -3.46
N ALA A 47 -14.17 -11.57 -3.30
CA ALA A 47 -14.40 -12.99 -3.03
C ALA A 47 -14.52 -13.26 -1.53
N GLU A 48 -13.94 -12.42 -0.70
CA GLU A 48 -13.99 -12.51 0.76
C GLU A 48 -14.22 -11.14 1.37
N ASP A 49 -14.65 -11.10 2.62
CA ASP A 49 -14.85 -9.86 3.35
C ASP A 49 -13.54 -9.07 3.47
N ALA A 50 -13.62 -7.76 3.29
CA ALA A 50 -12.50 -6.85 3.53
C ALA A 50 -12.65 -6.27 4.94
N VAL A 51 -11.74 -6.64 5.84
CA VAL A 51 -11.79 -6.25 7.25
C VAL A 51 -10.65 -5.30 7.58
N SER A 52 -10.96 -4.17 8.20
CA SER A 52 -9.94 -3.22 8.64
C SER A 52 -9.22 -3.77 9.88
N PRO A 53 -7.89 -3.89 9.87
CA PRO A 53 -7.14 -4.25 11.08
C PRO A 53 -7.11 -3.11 12.11
N ILE A 54 -7.44 -1.88 11.71
CA ILE A 54 -7.50 -0.73 12.62
C ILE A 54 -8.70 -0.86 13.56
N THR A 55 -9.88 -1.13 13.00
CA THR A 55 -11.15 -1.14 13.74
C THR A 55 -11.71 -2.53 13.98
N GLY A 56 -11.28 -3.52 13.22
CA GLY A 56 -11.87 -4.86 13.21
C GLY A 56 -13.21 -4.93 12.48
N GLU A 57 -13.64 -3.85 11.85
CA GLU A 57 -14.92 -3.80 11.15
C GLU A 57 -14.80 -4.31 9.73
N VAL A 58 -15.87 -4.93 9.23
CA VAL A 58 -15.99 -5.31 7.83
C VAL A 58 -16.31 -4.06 7.02
N ILE A 59 -15.38 -3.67 6.15
CA ILE A 59 -15.57 -2.51 5.26
C ILE A 59 -16.53 -2.87 4.12
N ALA A 60 -16.37 -4.06 3.56
CA ALA A 60 -17.21 -4.58 2.51
C ALA A 60 -17.24 -6.10 2.58
N GLU A 61 -18.41 -6.68 2.34
CA GLU A 61 -18.60 -8.13 2.39
C GLU A 61 -18.24 -8.80 1.08
N ALA A 62 -17.98 -10.11 1.15
CA ALA A 62 -17.82 -10.94 -0.04
C ALA A 62 -19.02 -10.76 -0.97
N GLY A 63 -18.77 -10.74 -2.29
CA GLY A 63 -19.80 -10.50 -3.30
C GLY A 63 -20.05 -9.03 -3.63
N THR A 64 -19.47 -8.11 -2.88
CA THR A 64 -19.62 -6.67 -3.14
C THR A 64 -18.81 -6.27 -4.36
N LYS A 65 -19.44 -5.53 -5.27
CA LYS A 65 -18.72 -4.87 -6.37
C LYS A 65 -18.04 -3.63 -5.81
N VAL A 66 -16.73 -3.56 -5.95
CA VAL A 66 -15.92 -2.49 -5.36
C VAL A 66 -16.07 -1.21 -6.19
N THR A 67 -16.74 -0.21 -5.62
CA THR A 67 -16.77 1.15 -6.17
C THR A 67 -15.50 1.88 -5.77
N ARG A 68 -15.26 3.07 -6.35
CA ARG A 68 -14.12 3.90 -5.96
C ARG A 68 -14.16 4.28 -4.50
N GLU A 69 -15.35 4.59 -3.98
CA GLU A 69 -15.54 4.92 -2.57
C GLU A 69 -15.19 3.74 -1.65
N ILE A 70 -15.66 2.56 -1.98
CA ILE A 70 -15.34 1.35 -1.22
C ILE A 70 -13.83 1.06 -1.31
N ALA A 71 -13.25 1.22 -2.49
CA ALA A 71 -11.80 1.02 -2.70
C ALA A 71 -10.98 1.99 -1.83
N ASP A 72 -11.38 3.26 -1.74
CA ASP A 72 -10.72 4.24 -0.87
C ASP A 72 -10.81 3.82 0.60
N ARG A 73 -11.97 3.35 1.04
CA ARG A 73 -12.17 2.91 2.42
C ARG A 73 -11.31 1.68 2.74
N ILE A 74 -11.17 0.77 1.80
CA ILE A 74 -10.30 -0.41 1.95
C ILE A 74 -8.84 0.03 2.03
N GLN A 75 -8.40 0.91 1.14
CA GLN A 75 -7.04 1.44 1.15
C GLN A 75 -6.72 2.11 2.48
N ASN A 76 -7.56 3.03 2.92
CA ASN A 76 -7.33 3.85 4.12
C ASN A 76 -7.68 3.11 5.41
N GLY A 77 -8.35 1.98 5.31
CA GLY A 77 -8.56 1.07 6.44
C GLY A 77 -7.36 0.18 6.73
N ALA A 78 -6.25 0.38 6.00
CA ALA A 78 -5.01 -0.39 6.12
C ALA A 78 -5.22 -1.90 5.93
N VAL A 79 -6.16 -2.27 5.07
CA VAL A 79 -6.39 -3.67 4.72
C VAL A 79 -5.16 -4.18 3.96
N PRO A 80 -4.48 -5.21 4.45
CA PRO A 80 -3.20 -5.63 3.84
C PRO A 80 -3.38 -6.34 2.50
N TYR A 81 -4.51 -6.97 2.28
CA TYR A 81 -4.83 -7.63 1.01
C TYR A 81 -6.33 -7.86 0.91
N VAL A 82 -6.80 -8.06 -0.32
CA VAL A 82 -8.17 -8.51 -0.59
C VAL A 82 -8.14 -9.66 -1.59
N TRP A 83 -9.18 -10.48 -1.56
CA TRP A 83 -9.40 -11.52 -2.56
C TRP A 83 -10.44 -11.02 -3.55
N ILE A 84 -10.11 -11.09 -4.83
CA ILE A 84 -10.97 -10.69 -5.94
C ILE A 84 -11.49 -11.95 -6.64
N ASP A 85 -12.78 -11.97 -6.90
CA ASP A 85 -13.42 -13.04 -7.65
C ASP A 85 -13.13 -12.88 -9.15
N ARG A 86 -12.60 -13.93 -9.77
CA ARG A 86 -12.32 -13.99 -11.20
C ARG A 86 -13.01 -15.20 -11.80
N PRO A 87 -14.34 -15.10 -12.01
CA PRO A 87 -15.11 -16.26 -12.49
C PRO A 87 -14.66 -16.79 -13.86
N GLU A 88 -14.13 -15.92 -14.72
CA GLU A 88 -13.63 -16.35 -16.03
C GLU A 88 -12.43 -17.30 -15.92
N GLU A 89 -11.70 -17.21 -14.83
CA GLU A 89 -10.50 -18.02 -14.58
C GLU A 89 -10.75 -19.12 -13.55
N GLU A 90 -11.99 -19.23 -13.09
CA GLU A 90 -12.43 -20.20 -12.07
C GLU A 90 -11.57 -20.16 -10.80
N ARG A 91 -11.09 -18.97 -10.43
CA ARG A 91 -10.27 -18.81 -9.23
C ARG A 91 -10.36 -17.40 -8.65
N ASN A 92 -10.04 -17.31 -7.39
CA ASN A 92 -9.89 -16.03 -6.71
C ASN A 92 -8.43 -15.55 -6.82
N VAL A 93 -8.25 -14.25 -6.84
CA VAL A 93 -6.93 -13.62 -6.96
C VAL A 93 -6.70 -12.73 -5.74
N LYS A 94 -5.55 -12.91 -5.10
CA LYS A 94 -5.14 -12.11 -3.95
C LYS A 94 -4.41 -10.87 -4.43
N VAL A 95 -4.89 -9.70 -4.00
CA VAL A 95 -4.27 -8.41 -4.35
C VAL A 95 -3.68 -7.81 -3.08
N LEU A 96 -2.36 -7.59 -3.08
CA LEU A 96 -1.62 -7.10 -1.94
C LEU A 96 -1.52 -5.58 -1.96
N SER A 97 -1.69 -4.97 -0.79
CA SER A 97 -1.51 -3.53 -0.59
C SER A 97 -0.04 -3.18 -0.36
N ASN A 98 0.36 -1.99 -0.79
CA ASN A 98 1.65 -1.43 -0.38
C ASN A 98 1.60 -0.72 0.97
N MET A 99 0.45 -0.74 1.64
CA MET A 99 0.22 -0.20 2.98
C MET A 99 0.43 1.30 3.11
N MET A 100 0.26 2.05 2.04
CA MET A 100 0.25 3.51 2.08
C MET A 100 -1.19 4.00 2.27
N VAL A 101 -1.37 4.90 3.22
CA VAL A 101 -2.71 5.41 3.60
C VAL A 101 -2.70 6.94 3.67
N ASP A 102 -3.89 7.53 3.61
CA ASP A 102 -4.06 8.97 3.81
C ASP A 102 -4.16 9.24 5.31
N LEU A 103 -3.26 10.06 5.84
CA LEU A 103 -3.16 10.32 7.27
C LEU A 103 -4.48 10.81 7.86
N LYS A 104 -5.17 11.73 7.20
CA LYS A 104 -6.42 12.31 7.71
C LYS A 104 -7.56 11.30 7.79
N GLU A 105 -7.51 10.24 7.03
CA GLU A 105 -8.53 9.17 7.05
C GLU A 105 -8.29 8.18 8.18
N VAL A 106 -7.10 8.16 8.75
CA VAL A 106 -6.73 7.22 9.84
C VAL A 106 -6.80 7.92 11.20
N VAL A 107 -6.34 9.17 11.27
CA VAL A 107 -6.30 9.94 12.52
C VAL A 107 -6.90 11.33 12.30
N ASP A 108 -7.43 11.90 13.36
CA ASP A 108 -8.03 13.25 13.32
C ASP A 108 -6.94 14.31 13.53
N ILE A 109 -6.08 14.43 12.53
CA ILE A 109 -4.99 15.41 12.51
C ILE A 109 -4.98 16.05 11.12
N ASP A 110 -4.84 17.38 11.08
CA ASP A 110 -4.59 18.06 9.82
C ASP A 110 -3.18 17.73 9.35
N PRO A 111 -3.03 17.07 8.18
CA PRO A 111 -1.70 16.69 7.69
C PRO A 111 -0.74 17.88 7.55
N GLU A 112 -1.25 19.04 7.19
CA GLU A 112 -0.42 20.25 7.02
C GLU A 112 0.25 20.68 8.32
N GLU A 113 -0.42 20.50 9.46
CA GLU A 113 0.14 20.86 10.77
C GLU A 113 1.39 20.06 11.11
N VAL A 114 1.52 18.87 10.57
CA VAL A 114 2.66 17.98 10.84
C VAL A 114 3.59 17.82 9.64
N GLY A 115 3.38 18.62 8.60
CA GLY A 115 4.25 18.62 7.42
C GLY A 115 4.05 17.44 6.48
N VAL A 116 2.91 16.78 6.55
CA VAL A 116 2.56 15.64 5.69
C VAL A 116 1.80 16.15 4.47
N THR A 117 2.35 15.91 3.28
CA THR A 117 1.76 16.35 2.01
C THR A 117 1.49 15.19 1.06
N GLU A 118 1.70 13.96 1.48
CA GLU A 118 1.52 12.77 0.67
C GLU A 118 1.05 11.60 1.55
N LEU A 119 0.82 10.45 0.94
CA LEU A 119 0.43 9.25 1.68
C LEU A 119 1.53 8.82 2.64
N VAL A 120 1.13 8.20 3.74
CA VAL A 120 2.05 7.74 4.78
C VAL A 120 2.06 6.21 4.87
N TYR A 121 3.18 5.70 5.33
CA TYR A 121 3.40 4.26 5.49
C TYR A 121 2.75 3.79 6.79
N TYR A 122 1.69 3.00 6.66
CA TYR A 122 0.87 2.60 7.81
C TYR A 122 1.64 1.84 8.90
N PRO A 123 2.57 0.90 8.60
CA PRO A 123 3.29 0.20 9.67
C PRO A 123 4.03 1.13 10.62
N VAL A 124 4.61 2.22 10.11
CA VAL A 124 5.25 3.24 10.94
C VAL A 124 4.21 4.02 11.72
N LEU A 125 3.12 4.44 11.06
CA LEU A 125 2.03 5.15 11.72
C LEU A 125 1.43 4.32 12.87
N ALA A 126 1.23 3.03 12.65
CA ALA A 126 0.71 2.12 13.67
C ALA A 126 1.62 2.09 14.90
N ASN A 127 2.94 2.06 14.71
CA ASN A 127 3.90 2.10 15.80
C ASN A 127 3.82 3.42 16.57
N LEU A 128 3.67 4.54 15.85
CA LEU A 128 3.53 5.85 16.50
C LEU A 128 2.23 5.98 17.29
N LEU A 129 1.15 5.41 16.77
CA LEU A 129 -0.14 5.38 17.47
C LEU A 129 -0.04 4.58 18.76
N GLU A 130 0.63 3.45 18.74
CA GLU A 130 0.86 2.62 19.92
C GLU A 130 1.76 3.33 20.94
N GLU A 131 2.86 3.93 20.47
CA GLU A 131 3.81 4.67 21.31
C GLU A 131 3.14 5.82 22.06
N THR A 132 2.24 6.53 21.42
CA THR A 132 1.59 7.72 21.99
C THR A 132 0.26 7.43 22.69
N ALA A 133 -0.20 6.18 22.66
CA ALA A 133 -1.43 5.73 23.32
C ALA A 133 -2.66 6.61 23.01
N GLY A 134 -2.72 7.16 21.80
CA GLY A 134 -3.84 7.99 21.36
C GLY A 134 -3.79 9.46 21.79
N ASP A 135 -2.73 9.91 22.43
CA ASP A 135 -2.55 11.32 22.74
C ASP A 135 -2.21 12.08 21.45
N ILE A 136 -3.10 12.99 21.05
CA ILE A 136 -2.99 13.70 19.77
C ILE A 136 -1.76 14.60 19.72
N ASP A 137 -1.43 15.31 20.81
CA ASP A 137 -0.28 16.21 20.84
C ASP A 137 1.04 15.44 20.79
N GLU A 138 1.11 14.33 21.51
CA GLU A 138 2.27 13.44 21.45
C GLU A 138 2.40 12.80 20.06
N LEU A 139 1.28 12.42 19.45
CA LEU A 139 1.27 11.85 18.11
C LEU A 139 1.77 12.85 17.07
N LYS A 140 1.32 14.10 17.13
CA LYS A 140 1.82 15.16 16.24
C LYS A 140 3.33 15.31 16.35
N ALA A 141 3.85 15.31 17.57
CA ALA A 141 5.30 15.42 17.80
C ALA A 141 6.04 14.20 17.25
N ALA A 142 5.50 13.01 17.45
CA ALA A 142 6.09 11.77 16.96
C ALA A 142 6.10 11.71 15.42
N ILE A 143 5.04 12.17 14.78
CA ILE A 143 4.95 12.25 13.31
C ILE A 143 6.03 13.18 12.77
N LYS A 144 6.21 14.35 13.36
CA LYS A 144 7.25 15.29 12.95
C LYS A 144 8.66 14.72 13.16
N ARG A 145 8.87 14.02 14.27
CA ARG A 145 10.15 13.37 14.58
C ARG A 145 10.52 12.31 13.54
N ASP A 146 9.58 11.46 13.18
CA ASP A 146 9.81 10.28 12.35
C ASP A 146 9.26 10.44 10.92
N ILE A 147 9.17 11.68 10.44
CA ILE A 147 8.57 11.98 9.14
C ILE A 147 9.26 11.24 7.97
N HIS A 148 10.57 11.04 8.05
CA HIS A 148 11.31 10.35 6.99
C HIS A 148 11.03 8.86 6.94
N ASP A 149 10.70 8.26 8.08
CA ASP A 149 10.29 6.85 8.13
C ASP A 149 8.82 6.70 7.75
N LEU A 150 8.01 7.69 8.12
CA LEU A 150 6.58 7.71 7.83
C LEU A 150 6.29 7.90 6.34
N ILE A 151 7.11 8.68 5.66
CA ILE A 151 7.03 8.90 4.20
C ILE A 151 8.34 8.42 3.59
N PRO A 152 8.48 7.10 3.38
CA PRO A 152 9.76 6.54 2.93
C PRO A 152 10.10 6.96 1.49
N LYS A 153 11.33 7.40 1.30
CA LYS A 153 11.88 7.71 -0.02
C LYS A 153 12.65 6.52 -0.61
N HIS A 154 12.61 5.40 0.08
CA HIS A 154 13.16 4.13 -0.37
C HIS A 154 12.04 3.13 -0.61
N ILE A 155 12.37 2.03 -1.26
CA ILE A 155 11.42 0.94 -1.51
C ILE A 155 11.20 0.17 -0.22
N THR A 156 9.94 0.01 0.18
CA THR A 156 9.58 -0.78 1.36
C THR A 156 9.40 -2.26 1.01
N LYS A 157 9.36 -3.10 2.04
CA LYS A 157 9.06 -4.52 1.88
C LYS A 157 7.70 -4.71 1.20
N GLU A 158 6.71 -3.94 1.61
CA GLU A 158 5.37 -4.00 1.05
C GLU A 158 5.34 -3.56 -0.42
N ASP A 159 6.16 -2.58 -0.79
CA ASP A 159 6.31 -2.18 -2.19
C ASP A 159 6.84 -3.36 -3.04
N ILE A 160 7.82 -4.09 -2.53
CA ILE A 160 8.39 -5.25 -3.23
C ILE A 160 7.31 -6.31 -3.44
N MET A 161 6.62 -6.66 -2.37
CA MET A 161 5.56 -7.68 -2.43
C MET A 161 4.43 -7.26 -3.34
N ALA A 162 3.98 -6.02 -3.25
CA ALA A 162 2.93 -5.48 -4.11
C ALA A 162 3.38 -5.39 -5.56
N SER A 163 4.64 -5.06 -5.82
CA SER A 163 5.21 -5.01 -7.18
C SER A 163 5.19 -6.38 -7.85
N ILE A 164 5.64 -7.40 -7.15
CA ILE A 164 5.62 -8.78 -7.65
C ILE A 164 4.18 -9.20 -7.95
N ASN A 165 3.29 -8.95 -7.02
CA ASN A 165 1.88 -9.24 -7.14
C ASN A 165 1.24 -8.49 -8.33
N TYR A 166 1.56 -7.21 -8.50
CA TYR A 166 1.09 -6.39 -9.61
C TYR A 166 1.54 -6.96 -10.96
N ASN A 167 2.82 -7.30 -11.09
CA ASN A 167 3.36 -7.85 -12.34
C ASN A 167 2.72 -9.19 -12.70
N MET A 168 2.47 -10.03 -11.71
CA MET A 168 1.75 -11.28 -11.93
C MET A 168 0.31 -11.02 -12.42
N HIS A 169 -0.34 -10.03 -11.84
CA HIS A 169 -1.73 -9.73 -12.18
C HIS A 169 -1.91 -9.06 -13.54
N LEU A 170 -0.90 -8.41 -14.08
CA LEU A 170 -0.97 -7.87 -15.45
C LEU A 170 -1.22 -8.98 -16.46
N GLU A 171 -0.69 -10.17 -16.23
CA GLU A 171 -0.95 -11.33 -17.08
C GLU A 171 -2.42 -11.78 -17.02
N TYR A 172 -3.13 -11.43 -15.94
CA TYR A 172 -4.51 -11.83 -15.71
C TYR A 172 -5.50 -10.67 -15.86
N GLY A 173 -5.06 -9.55 -16.42
CA GLY A 173 -5.93 -8.40 -16.65
C GLY A 173 -6.35 -7.63 -15.40
N LEU A 174 -5.67 -7.79 -14.30
CA LEU A 174 -5.86 -6.97 -13.11
C LEU A 174 -4.81 -5.86 -13.09
N GLY A 175 -5.27 -4.65 -13.06
CA GLY A 175 -4.39 -3.50 -13.07
C GLY A 175 -4.50 -2.72 -14.37
N ASN A 176 -3.75 -1.65 -14.46
CA ASN A 176 -3.75 -0.76 -15.59
C ASN A 176 -2.51 -0.98 -16.44
N ASP A 177 -2.67 -1.56 -17.61
CA ASP A 177 -1.57 -1.82 -18.55
C ASP A 177 -1.26 -0.62 -19.44
N ASP A 178 -2.07 0.44 -19.39
CA ASP A 178 -1.80 1.66 -20.14
C ASP A 178 -0.59 2.41 -19.60
N ASP A 179 -0.18 2.09 -18.39
CA ASP A 179 0.95 2.75 -17.75
C ASP A 179 2.24 2.03 -18.14
N ILE A 180 2.91 2.58 -19.14
CA ILE A 180 4.14 2.03 -19.68
C ILE A 180 5.36 2.21 -18.77
N ASP A 181 5.20 2.97 -17.69
CA ASP A 181 6.27 3.12 -16.71
C ASP A 181 6.39 1.84 -15.90
N HIS A 182 7.48 1.14 -16.05
CA HIS A 182 7.72 -0.05 -15.26
C HIS A 182 8.04 0.30 -13.82
N LEU A 183 7.48 -0.50 -12.89
CA LEU A 183 7.86 -0.39 -11.49
C LEU A 183 9.34 -0.73 -11.35
N GLY A 184 10.04 0.07 -10.55
CA GLY A 184 11.47 -0.11 -10.39
C GLY A 184 12.26 0.22 -11.64
N ASN A 185 11.85 1.24 -12.38
CA ASN A 185 12.59 1.72 -13.54
C ASN A 185 14.06 1.87 -13.21
N ARG A 186 14.89 1.19 -13.98
CA ARG A 186 16.33 1.27 -13.84
C ARG A 186 16.89 2.30 -14.80
N ARG A 187 17.93 2.84 -14.35
CA ARG A 187 18.70 3.76 -15.16
C ARG A 187 20.05 3.19 -15.46
#